data_db59beb6ef3589903d45dad50e1b9f81
#
_entry.id   db59beb6ef3589903d45dad50e1b9f81
#
_cell.length_a   1.000
_cell.length_b   1.000
_cell.length_c   1.000
_cell.angle_alpha   90.00
_cell.angle_beta   90.00
_cell.angle_gamma   90.00
#
_symmetry.space_group_name_H-M   'P 1'
#
loop_
_entity.id
_entity.type
_entity.pdbx_description
1 polymer ?
#
loop_
_entity_poly.entity_id
_entity_poly.type
_entity_poly.pdbx_seq_one_letter_code
_entity_poly.pdbx_strand_id
1 'polypeptide(L)'
;IVLMMNQEKLKGHLLILAANILFAINMPVSKYLLPEHVQPEALTSMRMSFACVMFWITSLFVPYEKVPLKDLGLLCLCALCGVGLNQGLFIWGLNTTSPVDASIIATAVPIFVMILAALILKEPITRMKTFGVLLGICGAISLILQSTQGSNQASSLGGNLLITVSGFMYSIYLVVSKPLTLKYSSVT
;
A
#
# COMPACT_ATOMS: atom_id res chain seq x y z
N ILE A 1 30.41 -2.53 16.46
CA ILE A 1 28.96 -2.33 16.73
C ILE A 1 28.41 -1.21 15.83
N VAL A 2 29.02 -0.02 15.76
CA VAL A 2 28.53 1.10 14.91
C VAL A 2 28.55 0.76 13.41
N LEU A 3 29.56 0.07 12.92
CA LEU A 3 29.67 -0.38 11.52
C LEU A 3 28.61 -1.45 11.17
N MET A 4 28.31 -2.37 12.10
CA MET A 4 27.26 -3.38 11.88
C MET A 4 25.85 -2.75 11.87
N MET A 5 25.58 -1.79 12.75
CA MET A 5 24.30 -1.03 12.73
C MET A 5 24.11 -0.25 11.42
N ASN A 6 25.18 0.20 10.77
CA ASN A 6 25.10 0.90 9.49
C ASN A 6 24.76 -0.06 8.34
N GLN A 7 25.29 -1.27 8.37
CA GLN A 7 24.98 -2.30 7.36
C GLN A 7 23.53 -2.77 7.42
N GLU A 8 22.97 -3.02 8.60
CA GLU A 8 21.57 -3.42 8.76
C GLU A 8 20.60 -2.32 8.30
N LYS A 9 20.91 -1.06 8.64
CA LYS A 9 20.13 0.08 8.13
C LYS A 9 20.22 0.19 6.60
N LEU A 10 21.39 0.02 6.03
CA LEU A 10 21.59 0.06 4.58
C LEU A 10 20.81 -1.05 3.88
N LYS A 11 20.86 -2.28 4.40
CA LYS A 11 20.04 -3.39 3.88
C LYS A 11 18.55 -3.06 3.92
N GLY A 12 18.05 -2.50 5.03
CA GLY A 12 16.67 -2.08 5.16
C GLY A 12 16.27 -1.05 4.10
N HIS A 13 17.11 -0.03 3.88
CA HIS A 13 16.86 0.97 2.84
C HIS A 13 16.87 0.38 1.42
N LEU A 14 17.80 -0.52 1.13
CA LEU A 14 17.86 -1.20 -0.18
C LEU A 14 16.64 -2.10 -0.41
N LEU A 15 16.17 -2.81 0.61
CA LEU A 15 14.97 -3.64 0.51
C LEU A 15 13.71 -2.79 0.29
N ILE A 16 13.58 -1.67 0.99
CA ILE A 16 12.47 -0.73 0.78
C ILE A 16 12.52 -0.13 -0.64
N LEU A 17 13.70 0.25 -1.11
CA LEU A 17 13.88 0.77 -2.47
C LEU A 17 13.47 -0.28 -3.51
N ALA A 18 13.94 -1.51 -3.37
CA ALA A 18 13.57 -2.61 -4.26
C ALA A 18 12.07 -2.87 -4.27
N ALA A 19 11.42 -2.88 -3.09
CA ALA A 19 9.98 -3.02 -2.99
C ALA A 19 9.23 -1.90 -3.71
N ASN A 20 9.67 -0.63 -3.55
CA ASN A 20 9.05 0.50 -4.24
C ASN A 20 9.21 0.43 -5.77
N ILE A 21 10.36 -0.03 -6.27
CA ILE A 21 10.58 -0.25 -7.71
C ILE A 21 9.62 -1.32 -8.23
N LEU A 22 9.47 -2.44 -7.52
CA LEU A 22 8.53 -3.51 -7.89
C LEU A 22 7.08 -3.01 -7.88
N PHE A 23 6.68 -2.21 -6.90
CA PHE A 23 5.36 -1.58 -6.88
C PHE A 23 5.14 -0.60 -8.04
N ALA A 24 6.15 0.19 -8.38
CA ALA A 24 6.06 1.11 -9.52
C ALA A 24 5.87 0.38 -10.86
N ILE A 25 6.58 -0.73 -11.06
CA ILE A 25 6.43 -1.58 -12.25
C ILE A 25 5.08 -2.30 -12.27
N ASN A 26 4.59 -2.71 -11.10
CA ASN A 26 3.34 -3.47 -10.99
C ASN A 26 2.12 -2.71 -11.53
N MET A 27 2.04 -1.39 -11.35
CA MET A 27 0.90 -0.59 -11.77
C MET A 27 0.70 -0.58 -13.29
N PRO A 28 1.69 -0.22 -14.13
CA PRO A 28 1.53 -0.26 -15.60
C PRO A 28 1.33 -1.69 -16.12
N VAL A 29 1.99 -2.69 -15.53
CA VAL A 29 1.78 -4.10 -15.92
C VAL A 29 0.34 -4.54 -15.63
N SER A 30 -0.18 -4.22 -14.44
CA SER A 30 -1.58 -4.53 -14.10
C SER A 30 -2.55 -3.83 -15.05
N LYS A 31 -2.30 -2.57 -15.40
CA LYS A 31 -3.15 -1.82 -16.35
C LYS A 31 -3.09 -2.40 -17.76
N TYR A 32 -1.93 -2.88 -18.20
CA TYR A 32 -1.79 -3.55 -19.50
C TYR A 32 -2.61 -4.85 -19.57
N LEU A 33 -2.69 -5.60 -18.47
CA LEU A 33 -3.46 -6.84 -18.39
C LEU A 33 -4.98 -6.56 -18.34
N LEU A 34 -5.39 -5.41 -17.85
CA LEU A 34 -6.77 -4.97 -17.70
C LEU A 34 -7.17 -4.04 -18.86
N PRO A 35 -8.41 -4.07 -19.36
CA PRO A 35 -9.44 -5.12 -19.21
C PRO A 35 -9.37 -6.21 -20.28
N GLU A 36 -8.46 -6.10 -21.26
CA GLU A 36 -8.49 -6.87 -22.50
C GLU A 36 -8.07 -8.35 -22.31
N HIS A 37 -7.18 -8.61 -21.35
CA HIS A 37 -6.57 -9.94 -21.18
C HIS A 37 -7.09 -10.68 -19.96
N VAL A 38 -7.32 -9.98 -18.85
CA VAL A 38 -7.71 -10.60 -17.56
C VAL A 38 -8.74 -9.75 -16.86
N GLN A 39 -9.77 -10.37 -16.28
CA GLN A 39 -10.74 -9.66 -15.44
C GLN A 39 -10.10 -9.25 -14.09
N PRO A 40 -10.57 -8.13 -13.48
CA PRO A 40 -10.03 -7.63 -12.20
C PRO A 40 -10.05 -8.66 -11.08
N GLU A 41 -11.11 -9.46 -10.99
CA GLU A 41 -11.28 -10.51 -9.98
C GLU A 41 -10.25 -11.63 -10.15
N ALA A 42 -10.04 -12.05 -11.40
CA ALA A 42 -9.09 -13.10 -11.72
C ALA A 42 -7.66 -12.64 -11.41
N LEU A 43 -7.30 -11.43 -11.81
CA LEU A 43 -5.98 -10.86 -11.53
C LEU A 43 -5.74 -10.74 -10.02
N THR A 44 -6.72 -10.26 -9.27
CA THR A 44 -6.64 -10.13 -7.81
C THR A 44 -6.48 -11.51 -7.16
N SER A 45 -7.31 -12.49 -7.56
CA SER A 45 -7.27 -13.84 -7.01
C SER A 45 -5.95 -14.55 -7.28
N MET A 46 -5.41 -14.42 -8.50
CA MET A 46 -4.10 -15.00 -8.86
C MET A 46 -2.99 -14.38 -8.01
N ARG A 47 -2.97 -13.07 -7.84
CA ARG A 47 -1.95 -12.37 -7.03
C ARG A 47 -2.01 -12.78 -5.57
N MET A 48 -3.21 -12.86 -5.00
CA MET A 48 -3.41 -13.26 -3.61
C MET A 48 -3.04 -14.73 -3.38
N SER A 49 -3.43 -15.63 -4.29
CA SER A 49 -3.09 -17.04 -4.21
C SER A 49 -1.57 -17.27 -4.28
N PHE A 50 -0.90 -16.61 -5.23
CA PHE A 50 0.54 -16.69 -5.35
C PHE A 50 1.26 -16.13 -4.11
N ALA A 51 0.83 -14.97 -3.61
CA ALA A 51 1.38 -14.39 -2.39
C ALA A 51 1.19 -15.31 -1.18
N CYS A 52 -0.01 -15.90 -1.03
CA CYS A 52 -0.31 -16.86 0.03
C CYS A 52 0.66 -18.04 0.01
N VAL A 53 0.84 -18.68 -1.15
CA VAL A 53 1.78 -19.79 -1.31
C VAL A 53 3.21 -19.36 -0.95
N MET A 54 3.65 -18.21 -1.44
CA MET A 54 5.00 -17.68 -1.16
C MET A 54 5.21 -17.39 0.34
N PHE A 55 4.23 -16.81 1.01
CA PHE A 55 4.31 -16.59 2.45
C PHE A 55 4.31 -17.89 3.25
N TRP A 56 3.51 -18.88 2.85
CA TRP A 56 3.54 -20.22 3.46
C TRP A 56 4.90 -20.89 3.33
N ILE A 57 5.50 -20.83 2.14
CA ILE A 57 6.86 -21.35 1.94
C ILE A 57 7.86 -20.60 2.83
N THR A 58 7.78 -19.27 2.89
CA THR A 58 8.67 -18.45 3.73
C THR A 58 8.51 -18.76 5.20
N SER A 59 7.30 -19.04 5.67
CA SER A 59 7.01 -19.37 7.08
C SER A 59 7.70 -20.66 7.54
N LEU A 60 8.03 -21.59 6.62
CA LEU A 60 8.76 -22.81 6.96
C LEU A 60 10.20 -22.55 7.40
N PHE A 61 10.75 -21.39 7.05
CA PHE A 61 12.15 -21.03 7.35
C PHE A 61 12.27 -20.08 8.54
N VAL A 62 11.15 -19.71 9.18
CA VAL A 62 11.10 -18.75 10.30
C VAL A 62 10.62 -19.45 11.57
N PRO A 63 11.20 -19.13 12.75
CA PRO A 63 10.75 -19.70 14.02
C PRO A 63 9.27 -19.38 14.29
N TYR A 64 8.54 -20.38 14.74
CA TYR A 64 7.12 -20.22 15.06
C TYR A 64 6.93 -19.35 16.31
N GLU A 65 6.16 -18.28 16.20
CA GLU A 65 5.75 -17.41 17.30
C GLU A 65 4.28 -17.69 17.68
N LYS A 66 4.02 -17.83 18.97
CA LYS A 66 2.65 -18.01 19.47
C LYS A 66 1.94 -16.67 19.54
N VAL A 67 0.90 -16.50 18.73
CA VAL A 67 0.07 -15.29 18.72
C VAL A 67 -1.21 -15.54 19.53
N PRO A 68 -1.53 -14.74 20.56
CA PRO A 68 -2.77 -14.84 21.31
C PRO A 68 -3.98 -14.46 20.46
N LEU A 69 -5.15 -15.06 20.78
CA LEU A 69 -6.40 -14.87 20.01
C LEU A 69 -6.81 -13.39 19.85
N LYS A 70 -6.50 -12.53 20.82
CA LYS A 70 -6.79 -11.09 20.73
C LYS A 70 -6.01 -10.41 19.60
N ASP A 71 -4.71 -10.75 19.48
CA ASP A 71 -3.86 -10.19 18.44
C ASP A 71 -4.17 -10.83 17.07
N LEU A 72 -4.64 -12.09 17.06
CA LEU A 72 -5.08 -12.76 15.84
C LEU A 72 -6.29 -12.05 15.19
N GLY A 73 -7.26 -11.58 16.01
CA GLY A 73 -8.37 -10.77 15.50
C GLY A 73 -7.90 -9.47 14.84
N LEU A 74 -6.90 -8.82 15.43
CA LEU A 74 -6.29 -7.61 14.88
C LEU A 74 -5.52 -7.90 13.58
N LEU A 75 -4.80 -9.03 13.52
CA LEU A 75 -4.12 -9.49 12.29
C LEU A 75 -5.12 -9.79 11.17
N CYS A 76 -6.26 -10.43 11.49
CA CYS A 76 -7.32 -10.65 10.52
C CYS A 76 -7.89 -9.34 9.97
N LEU A 77 -8.11 -8.33 10.82
CA LEU A 77 -8.52 -7.00 10.39
C LEU A 77 -7.47 -6.35 9.48
N CYS A 78 -6.19 -6.45 9.85
CA CYS A 78 -5.08 -5.98 9.04
C CYS A 78 -5.02 -6.67 7.67
N ALA A 79 -5.20 -7.99 7.62
CA ALA A 79 -5.21 -8.76 6.38
C ALA A 79 -6.41 -8.36 5.50
N LEU A 80 -7.60 -8.19 6.09
CA LEU A 80 -8.78 -7.76 5.36
C LEU A 80 -8.61 -6.36 4.76
N CYS A 81 -8.16 -5.40 5.55
CA CYS A 81 -7.99 -4.01 5.12
C CYS A 81 -6.77 -3.83 4.20
N GLY A 82 -5.62 -4.41 4.58
CA GLY A 82 -4.34 -4.19 3.89
C GLY A 82 -4.18 -5.03 2.61
N VAL A 83 -4.79 -6.20 2.56
CA VAL A 83 -4.68 -7.11 1.41
C VAL A 83 -6.03 -7.27 0.71
N GLY A 84 -7.05 -7.77 1.38
CA GLY A 84 -8.33 -8.10 0.75
C GLY A 84 -8.98 -6.89 0.10
N LEU A 85 -9.45 -5.95 0.90
CA LEU A 85 -10.16 -4.76 0.41
C LEU A 85 -9.24 -3.82 -0.37
N ASN A 86 -8.03 -3.59 0.12
CA ASN A 86 -7.10 -2.70 -0.58
C ASN A 86 -6.81 -3.19 -1.99
N GLN A 87 -6.33 -4.43 -2.16
CA GLN A 87 -5.94 -4.94 -3.48
C GLN A 87 -7.13 -5.10 -4.43
N GLY A 88 -8.26 -5.60 -3.93
CA GLY A 88 -9.47 -5.76 -4.73
C GLY A 88 -9.97 -4.43 -5.27
N LEU A 89 -10.23 -3.46 -4.39
CA LEU A 89 -10.72 -2.14 -4.76
C LEU A 89 -9.74 -1.39 -5.67
N PHE A 90 -8.42 -1.54 -5.42
CA PHE A 90 -7.40 -0.92 -6.25
C PHE A 90 -7.43 -1.45 -7.69
N ILE A 91 -7.45 -2.76 -7.88
CA ILE A 91 -7.45 -3.38 -9.22
C ILE A 91 -8.76 -3.07 -9.96
N TRP A 92 -9.90 -3.10 -9.28
CA TRP A 92 -11.17 -2.71 -9.86
C TRP A 92 -11.20 -1.23 -10.27
N GLY A 93 -10.68 -0.36 -9.42
CA GLY A 93 -10.53 1.06 -9.73
C GLY A 93 -9.59 1.29 -10.91
N LEU A 94 -8.44 0.61 -10.92
CA LEU A 94 -7.45 0.72 -11.99
C LEU A 94 -7.99 0.23 -13.36
N ASN A 95 -8.95 -0.70 -13.35
CA ASN A 95 -9.61 -1.15 -14.58
C ASN A 95 -10.28 0.00 -15.33
N THR A 96 -10.91 0.93 -14.60
CA THR A 96 -11.73 2.02 -15.14
C THR A 96 -11.11 3.41 -15.03
N THR A 97 -9.89 3.53 -14.51
CA THR A 97 -9.17 4.81 -14.40
C THR A 97 -7.78 4.73 -15.02
N SER A 98 -7.12 5.89 -15.19
CA SER A 98 -5.77 5.94 -15.72
C SER A 98 -4.73 5.62 -14.64
N PRO A 99 -3.56 5.04 -15.01
CA PRO A 99 -2.45 4.86 -14.06
C PRO A 99 -1.93 6.17 -13.47
N VAL A 100 -2.07 7.26 -14.22
CA VAL A 100 -1.68 8.60 -13.78
C VAL A 100 -2.58 9.05 -12.63
N ASP A 101 -3.91 8.97 -12.81
CA ASP A 101 -4.88 9.34 -11.78
C ASP A 101 -4.75 8.45 -10.54
N ALA A 102 -4.55 7.14 -10.76
CA ALA A 102 -4.28 6.20 -9.66
C ALA A 102 -3.05 6.58 -8.85
N SER A 103 -1.96 6.99 -9.52
CA SER A 103 -0.73 7.45 -8.86
C SER A 103 -0.95 8.71 -8.04
N ILE A 104 -1.73 9.64 -8.58
CA ILE A 104 -2.07 10.89 -7.92
C ILE A 104 -2.88 10.63 -6.65
N ILE A 105 -3.93 9.81 -6.76
CA ILE A 105 -4.78 9.43 -5.63
C ILE A 105 -3.95 8.73 -4.56
N ALA A 106 -2.98 7.89 -4.95
CA ALA A 106 -2.10 7.21 -4.02
C ALA A 106 -1.27 8.19 -3.15
N THR A 107 -1.02 9.41 -3.62
CA THR A 107 -0.34 10.44 -2.81
C THR A 107 -1.18 10.96 -1.63
N ALA A 108 -2.48 10.67 -1.60
CA ALA A 108 -3.34 10.96 -0.45
C ALA A 108 -3.16 9.98 0.73
N VAL A 109 -2.56 8.80 0.50
CA VAL A 109 -2.34 7.79 1.55
C VAL A 109 -1.61 8.35 2.77
N PRO A 110 -0.49 9.11 2.67
CA PRO A 110 0.16 9.70 3.83
C PRO A 110 -0.75 10.63 4.64
N ILE A 111 -1.70 11.30 3.99
CA ILE A 111 -2.68 12.16 4.68
C ILE A 111 -3.61 11.30 5.54
N PHE A 112 -4.17 10.24 4.95
CA PHE A 112 -5.03 9.30 5.67
C PHE A 112 -4.29 8.66 6.84
N VAL A 113 -3.05 8.21 6.62
CA VAL A 113 -2.20 7.64 7.69
C VAL A 113 -1.98 8.65 8.82
N MET A 114 -1.67 9.91 8.51
CA MET A 114 -1.44 10.95 9.50
C MET A 114 -2.68 11.20 10.35
N ILE A 115 -3.85 11.32 9.72
CA ILE A 115 -5.14 11.54 10.41
C ILE A 115 -5.49 10.33 11.27
N LEU A 116 -5.42 9.13 10.71
CA LEU A 116 -5.74 7.89 11.44
C LEU A 116 -4.77 7.63 12.59
N ALA A 117 -3.48 7.88 12.41
CA ALA A 117 -2.50 7.77 13.49
C ALA A 117 -2.77 8.74 14.64
N ALA A 118 -3.19 9.97 14.33
CA ALA A 118 -3.58 10.93 15.34
C ALA A 118 -4.86 10.50 16.11
N LEU A 119 -5.84 9.93 15.41
CA LEU A 119 -7.11 9.51 16.00
C LEU A 119 -6.99 8.19 16.78
N ILE A 120 -6.33 7.17 16.20
CA ILE A 120 -6.28 5.81 16.76
C ILE A 120 -5.11 5.67 17.74
N LEU A 121 -3.92 6.10 17.35
CA LEU A 121 -2.70 5.97 18.16
C LEU A 121 -2.44 7.18 19.06
N LYS A 122 -3.26 8.24 18.92
CA LYS A 122 -3.11 9.53 19.65
C LYS A 122 -1.71 10.14 19.44
N GLU A 123 -1.13 9.92 18.26
CA GLU A 123 0.16 10.52 17.90
C GLU A 123 -0.01 12.01 17.59
N PRO A 124 0.91 12.87 18.08
CA PRO A 124 0.85 14.28 17.76
C PRO A 124 1.13 14.53 16.27
N ILE A 125 0.29 15.36 15.64
CA ILE A 125 0.56 15.86 14.29
C ILE A 125 1.64 16.95 14.42
N THR A 126 2.85 16.60 14.00
CA THR A 126 3.99 17.54 14.05
C THR A 126 4.01 18.44 12.81
N ARG A 127 4.48 19.69 12.97
CA ARG A 127 4.60 20.66 11.86
C ARG A 127 5.45 20.08 10.70
N MET A 128 6.45 19.27 11.02
CA MET A 128 7.31 18.60 10.02
C MET A 128 6.52 17.57 9.18
N LYS A 129 5.66 16.77 9.83
CA LYS A 129 4.78 15.80 9.13
C LYS A 129 3.80 16.54 8.21
N THR A 130 3.17 17.62 8.70
CA THR A 130 2.24 18.44 7.91
C THR A 130 2.94 19.08 6.71
N PHE A 131 4.12 19.64 6.91
CA PHE A 131 4.89 20.24 5.82
C PHE A 131 5.29 19.23 4.76
N GLY A 132 5.74 18.03 5.15
CA GLY A 132 6.06 16.95 4.21
C GLY A 132 4.86 16.49 3.39
N VAL A 133 3.68 16.38 4.02
CA VAL A 133 2.42 16.05 3.34
C VAL A 133 2.03 17.14 2.34
N LEU A 134 2.11 18.40 2.73
CA LEU A 134 1.81 19.54 1.84
C LEU A 134 2.75 19.56 0.62
N LEU A 135 4.04 19.35 0.81
CA LEU A 135 5.00 19.23 -0.29
C LEU A 135 4.65 18.07 -1.24
N GLY A 136 4.25 16.91 -0.70
CA GLY A 136 3.81 15.78 -1.49
C GLY A 136 2.58 16.09 -2.34
N ILE A 137 1.59 16.77 -1.76
CA ILE A 137 0.38 17.22 -2.47
C ILE A 137 0.74 18.20 -3.58
N CYS A 138 1.59 19.20 -3.32
CA CYS A 138 2.03 20.15 -4.33
C CYS A 138 2.75 19.46 -5.49
N GLY A 139 3.62 18.46 -5.19
CA GLY A 139 4.28 17.64 -6.20
C GLY A 139 3.28 16.85 -7.06
N ALA A 140 2.29 16.23 -6.43
CA ALA A 140 1.23 15.50 -7.13
C ALA A 140 0.41 16.41 -8.04
N ILE A 141 -0.02 17.58 -7.55
CA ILE A 141 -0.76 18.57 -8.35
C ILE A 141 0.09 19.03 -9.56
N SER A 142 1.38 19.27 -9.38
CA SER A 142 2.28 19.65 -10.47
C SER A 142 2.35 18.58 -11.56
N LEU A 143 2.39 17.31 -11.19
CA LEU A 143 2.36 16.18 -12.13
C LEU A 143 1.02 16.09 -12.88
N ILE A 144 -0.11 16.32 -12.18
CA ILE A 144 -1.44 16.34 -12.80
C ILE A 144 -1.51 17.41 -13.89
N LEU A 145 -1.10 18.62 -13.58
CA LEU A 145 -1.18 19.75 -14.49
C LEU A 145 -0.33 19.53 -15.76
N GLN A 146 0.75 18.74 -15.66
CA GLN A 146 1.56 18.38 -16.82
C GLN A 146 0.97 17.21 -17.62
N SER A 147 0.31 16.25 -16.96
CA SER A 147 -0.22 15.04 -17.61
C SER A 147 -1.54 15.27 -18.37
N THR A 148 -2.29 16.31 -18.05
CA THR A 148 -3.57 16.64 -18.73
C THR A 148 -3.41 17.01 -20.19
N GLN A 149 -2.21 17.24 -20.67
CA GLN A 149 -1.96 17.57 -22.10
C GLN A 149 -1.79 16.36 -23.04
N GLY A 150 -1.85 15.11 -22.56
CA GLY A 150 -1.51 13.95 -23.38
C GLY A 150 -2.32 12.67 -23.22
N SER A 151 -3.23 12.55 -22.28
CA SER A 151 -3.93 11.27 -22.05
C SER A 151 -5.39 11.30 -22.51
N ASN A 152 -5.67 10.68 -23.65
CA ASN A 152 -7.03 10.38 -24.14
C ASN A 152 -7.71 9.22 -23.38
N GLN A 153 -7.18 8.78 -22.23
CA GLN A 153 -7.85 7.76 -21.42
C GLN A 153 -8.88 8.41 -20.51
N ALA A 154 -10.15 8.14 -20.80
CA ALA A 154 -11.27 8.57 -19.99
C ALA A 154 -11.11 8.03 -18.56
N SER A 155 -10.88 8.91 -17.61
CA SER A 155 -10.88 8.57 -16.19
C SER A 155 -12.30 8.48 -15.65
N SER A 156 -12.63 7.37 -15.02
CA SER A 156 -13.94 7.16 -14.39
C SER A 156 -13.93 7.70 -12.95
N LEU A 157 -14.92 8.52 -12.62
CA LEU A 157 -15.13 9.00 -11.26
C LEU A 157 -15.32 7.83 -10.26
N GLY A 158 -16.01 6.78 -10.70
CA GLY A 158 -16.17 5.54 -9.92
C GLY A 158 -14.85 4.82 -9.66
N GLY A 159 -13.97 4.73 -10.68
CA GLY A 159 -12.65 4.15 -10.55
C GLY A 159 -11.76 4.93 -9.57
N ASN A 160 -11.79 6.26 -9.66
CA ASN A 160 -11.05 7.14 -8.75
C ASN A 160 -11.53 7.00 -7.31
N LEU A 161 -12.84 6.87 -7.09
CA LEU A 161 -13.42 6.62 -5.78
C LEU A 161 -12.97 5.27 -5.20
N LEU A 162 -12.99 4.20 -6.01
CA LEU A 162 -12.52 2.89 -5.58
C LEU A 162 -11.05 2.91 -5.15
N ILE A 163 -10.18 3.61 -5.90
CA ILE A 163 -8.76 3.76 -5.55
C ILE A 163 -8.60 4.58 -4.27
N THR A 164 -9.40 5.63 -4.09
CA THR A 164 -9.37 6.44 -2.86
C THR A 164 -9.76 5.60 -1.65
N VAL A 165 -10.83 4.82 -1.74
CA VAL A 165 -11.26 3.90 -0.66
C VAL A 165 -10.21 2.83 -0.41
N SER A 166 -9.60 2.28 -1.46
CA SER A 166 -8.48 1.34 -1.35
C SER A 166 -7.32 1.94 -0.53
N GLY A 167 -6.91 3.16 -0.86
CA GLY A 167 -5.86 3.89 -0.13
C GLY A 167 -6.22 4.15 1.34
N PHE A 168 -7.49 4.43 1.62
CA PHE A 168 -7.99 4.58 2.98
C PHE A 168 -7.92 3.26 3.76
N MET A 169 -8.33 2.12 3.16
CA MET A 169 -8.22 0.79 3.77
C MET A 169 -6.76 0.42 4.05
N TYR A 170 -5.87 0.71 3.11
CA TYR A 170 -4.44 0.55 3.32
C TYR A 170 -3.89 1.38 4.48
N SER A 171 -4.38 2.60 4.63
CA SER A 171 -3.98 3.50 5.72
C SER A 171 -4.45 2.98 7.09
N ILE A 172 -5.65 2.39 7.17
CA ILE A 172 -6.13 1.69 8.39
C ILE A 172 -5.16 0.55 8.73
N TYR A 173 -4.83 -0.28 7.74
CA TYR A 173 -3.86 -1.37 7.94
C TYR A 173 -2.52 -0.85 8.48
N LEU A 174 -1.93 0.17 7.89
CA LEU A 174 -0.64 0.72 8.33
C LEU A 174 -0.68 1.21 9.77
N VAL A 175 -1.76 1.87 10.18
CA VAL A 175 -1.89 2.43 11.53
C VAL A 175 -2.18 1.32 12.55
N VAL A 176 -3.08 0.40 12.23
CA VAL A 176 -3.49 -0.68 13.13
C VAL A 176 -2.39 -1.75 13.27
N SER A 177 -1.62 -2.01 12.23
CA SER A 177 -0.50 -2.97 12.28
C SER A 177 0.70 -2.48 13.08
N LYS A 178 0.87 -1.17 13.28
CA LYS A 178 2.04 -0.60 13.96
C LYS A 178 2.36 -1.23 15.33
N PRO A 179 1.41 -1.39 16.26
CA PRO A 179 1.69 -2.07 17.53
C PRO A 179 2.04 -3.56 17.37
N LEU A 180 1.53 -4.21 16.33
CA LEU A 180 1.83 -5.62 16.04
C LEU A 180 3.25 -5.81 15.49
N THR A 181 3.69 -4.92 14.59
CA THR A 181 5.04 -4.97 14.02
C THR A 181 6.15 -4.68 15.04
N LEU A 182 5.81 -4.04 16.16
CA LEU A 182 6.74 -3.86 17.30
C LEU A 182 6.78 -5.10 18.21
N LYS A 183 5.76 -5.95 18.15
CA LYS A 183 5.58 -7.10 19.05
C LYS A 183 5.99 -8.42 18.40
N TYR A 184 5.77 -8.56 17.11
CA TYR A 184 5.99 -9.79 16.34
C TYR A 184 6.99 -9.58 15.20
N SER A 185 7.56 -10.68 14.74
CA SER A 185 8.38 -10.71 13.54
C SER A 185 7.54 -10.32 12.30
N SER A 186 8.19 -9.72 11.30
CA SER A 186 7.53 -9.34 10.02
C SER A 186 6.98 -10.52 9.23
N VAL A 187 7.36 -11.76 9.58
CA VAL A 187 6.93 -12.99 8.90
C VAL A 187 5.81 -13.70 9.67
N THR A 188 5.60 -13.35 10.95
CA THR A 188 4.49 -13.84 11.76
C THR A 188 3.18 -13.17 11.38
#